data_35b1a0ac2d1f9c505c08fb689bbfec08
#
_entry.id   35b1a0ac2d1f9c505c08fb689bbfec08
#
_cell.length_a   1.000
_cell.length_b   1.000
_cell.length_c   1.000
_cell.angle_alpha   90.00
_cell.angle_beta   90.00
_cell.angle_gamma   90.00
#
_symmetry.space_group_name_H-M   'P 1'
#
loop_
_entity.id
_entity.type
_entity.pdbx_description
1 polymer ?
#
loop_
_entity_poly.entity_id
_entity_poly.type
_entity_poly.pdbx_seq_one_letter_code
_entity_poly.pdbx_strand_id
1 'polypeptide(L)'
;GEVVDKYTTDKNGSFTTSYYVCGDKWTLKEIEPSEGYLLDETEYHIGAEAKKYTIENNSISMGVTEDILKGKISIIKHTDDGSTKIETPEKGAEFQIYLKSSGSFVNADKDERDTIVCDQDGFASTKLLPYGVYTVHQTKGWDGREKITDFDVFINTDGKTYKFLINNKNFESYLKVVKLDKETGKRIPYEGAAFEIYDSNNHRIT
;
A
#
# COMPACT_ATOMS: atom_id res chain seq x y z
N GLY A 1 2.68 -28.26 -26.61
CA GLY A 1 1.54 -28.39 -27.52
C GLY A 1 1.40 -27.16 -28.39
N GLU A 2 0.64 -27.24 -29.44
CA GLU A 2 0.32 -26.09 -30.29
C GLU A 2 -0.88 -25.36 -29.69
N VAL A 3 -0.83 -24.01 -29.64
CA VAL A 3 -1.96 -23.19 -29.21
C VAL A 3 -2.97 -23.16 -30.35
N VAL A 4 -4.17 -23.65 -30.11
CA VAL A 4 -5.24 -23.71 -31.12
C VAL A 4 -6.22 -22.56 -30.99
N ASP A 5 -6.40 -22.00 -29.78
CA ASP A 5 -7.29 -20.88 -29.53
C ASP A 5 -6.89 -20.11 -28.28
N LYS A 6 -7.33 -18.84 -28.18
CA LYS A 6 -7.13 -17.96 -27.02
C LYS A 6 -8.42 -17.29 -26.65
N TYR A 7 -8.79 -17.34 -25.37
CA TYR A 7 -9.99 -16.72 -24.81
C TYR A 7 -9.61 -15.73 -23.72
N THR A 8 -10.44 -14.72 -23.56
CA THR A 8 -10.35 -13.76 -22.46
C THR A 8 -11.68 -13.72 -21.74
N THR A 9 -11.65 -13.72 -20.42
CA THR A 9 -12.86 -13.59 -19.60
C THR A 9 -13.56 -12.25 -19.84
N ASP A 10 -14.88 -12.27 -19.82
CA ASP A 10 -15.73 -11.09 -19.90
C ASP A 10 -15.85 -10.39 -18.54
N LYS A 11 -16.71 -9.37 -18.45
CA LYS A 11 -16.98 -8.64 -17.19
C LYS A 11 -17.58 -9.49 -16.06
N ASN A 12 -18.04 -10.70 -16.35
CA ASN A 12 -18.56 -11.65 -15.36
C ASN A 12 -17.50 -12.71 -14.97
N GLY A 13 -16.26 -12.57 -15.45
CA GLY A 13 -15.17 -13.52 -15.20
C GLY A 13 -15.36 -14.84 -15.95
N SER A 14 -16.05 -14.85 -17.07
CA SER A 14 -16.35 -16.07 -17.82
C SER A 14 -16.06 -15.95 -19.31
N PHE A 15 -15.84 -17.08 -19.96
CA PHE A 15 -15.83 -17.22 -21.41
C PHE A 15 -16.43 -18.55 -21.82
N THR A 16 -16.84 -18.67 -23.08
CA THR A 16 -17.29 -19.92 -23.69
C THR A 16 -16.43 -20.23 -24.91
N THR A 17 -15.93 -21.44 -24.97
CA THR A 17 -15.08 -21.87 -26.09
C THR A 17 -15.89 -22.04 -27.37
N SER A 18 -15.21 -22.05 -28.50
CA SER A 18 -15.72 -22.63 -29.75
C SER A 18 -15.90 -24.15 -29.57
N TYR A 19 -16.62 -24.79 -30.50
CA TYR A 19 -16.77 -26.23 -30.48
C TYR A 19 -15.42 -26.93 -30.75
N TYR A 20 -15.13 -28.00 -30.01
CA TYR A 20 -13.96 -28.85 -30.20
C TYR A 20 -14.39 -30.33 -30.14
N VAL A 21 -13.57 -31.18 -30.73
CA VAL A 21 -13.83 -32.66 -30.68
C VAL A 21 -13.45 -33.17 -29.29
N CYS A 22 -14.43 -33.74 -28.58
CA CYS A 22 -14.18 -34.31 -27.25
C CYS A 22 -13.11 -35.40 -27.27
N GLY A 23 -12.26 -35.41 -26.25
CA GLY A 23 -11.16 -36.32 -26.06
C GLY A 23 -10.16 -35.81 -25.04
N ASP A 24 -9.17 -36.61 -24.68
CA ASP A 24 -8.18 -36.30 -23.63
C ASP A 24 -6.95 -35.52 -24.13
N LYS A 25 -7.01 -34.97 -25.34
CA LYS A 25 -5.85 -34.31 -25.98
C LYS A 25 -5.83 -32.80 -25.81
N TRP A 26 -6.86 -32.23 -25.21
CA TRP A 26 -6.99 -30.80 -25.03
C TRP A 26 -6.62 -30.38 -23.60
N THR A 27 -5.82 -29.34 -23.48
CA THR A 27 -5.53 -28.69 -22.21
C THR A 27 -5.91 -27.23 -22.26
N LEU A 28 -6.48 -26.75 -21.17
CA LEU A 28 -6.70 -25.32 -20.90
C LEU A 28 -5.65 -24.87 -19.88
N LYS A 29 -5.03 -23.73 -20.12
CA LYS A 29 -4.04 -23.13 -19.23
C LYS A 29 -4.25 -21.62 -19.20
N GLU A 30 -4.18 -21.05 -18.02
CA GLU A 30 -4.11 -19.60 -17.87
C GLU A 30 -2.76 -19.10 -18.37
N ILE A 31 -2.75 -17.98 -19.07
CA ILE A 31 -1.53 -17.35 -19.60
C ILE A 31 -1.32 -15.93 -19.08
N GLU A 32 -2.36 -15.32 -18.51
CA GLU A 32 -2.33 -13.97 -17.94
C GLU A 32 -3.41 -13.90 -16.84
N PRO A 33 -3.03 -13.67 -15.58
CA PRO A 33 -3.99 -13.58 -14.49
C PRO A 33 -4.75 -12.27 -14.51
N SER A 34 -5.86 -12.20 -13.77
CA SER A 34 -6.55 -10.96 -13.47
C SER A 34 -5.68 -10.04 -12.62
N GLU A 35 -5.88 -8.74 -12.72
CA GLU A 35 -5.13 -7.77 -11.92
C GLU A 35 -5.29 -8.03 -10.41
N GLY A 36 -4.17 -8.17 -9.71
CA GLY A 36 -4.14 -8.47 -8.28
C GLY A 36 -4.17 -9.95 -7.91
N TYR A 37 -4.17 -10.83 -8.91
CA TYR A 37 -4.16 -12.27 -8.70
C TYR A 37 -2.86 -12.91 -9.20
N LEU A 38 -2.61 -14.12 -8.72
CA LEU A 38 -1.47 -14.96 -9.15
C LEU A 38 -1.89 -15.83 -10.33
N LEU A 39 -0.96 -16.03 -11.26
CA LEU A 39 -1.17 -16.93 -12.39
C LEU A 39 -1.44 -18.36 -11.88
N ASP A 40 -2.55 -18.95 -12.31
CA ASP A 40 -2.78 -20.38 -12.11
C ASP A 40 -1.99 -21.18 -13.16
N GLU A 41 -0.91 -21.82 -12.74
CA GLU A 41 -0.05 -22.62 -13.59
C GLU A 41 -0.63 -24.02 -13.89
N THR A 42 -1.82 -24.34 -13.38
CA THR A 42 -2.48 -25.62 -13.56
C THR A 42 -2.84 -25.85 -15.03
N GLU A 43 -2.55 -27.03 -15.54
CA GLU A 43 -3.03 -27.47 -16.83
C GLU A 43 -4.29 -28.33 -16.64
N TYR A 44 -5.41 -27.83 -17.10
CA TYR A 44 -6.70 -28.51 -17.02
C TYR A 44 -6.94 -29.35 -18.25
N HIS A 45 -7.08 -30.66 -18.07
CA HIS A 45 -7.48 -31.57 -19.16
C HIS A 45 -8.97 -31.43 -19.42
N ILE A 46 -9.33 -30.91 -20.60
CA ILE A 46 -10.71 -30.70 -21.01
C ILE A 46 -11.11 -31.68 -22.11
N GLY A 47 -12.40 -32.03 -22.16
CA GLY A 47 -12.93 -32.97 -23.15
C GLY A 47 -12.70 -34.43 -22.82
N ALA A 48 -11.98 -34.75 -21.72
CA ALA A 48 -11.79 -36.14 -21.27
C ALA A 48 -13.10 -36.78 -20.78
N GLU A 49 -14.07 -35.96 -20.38
CA GLU A 49 -15.39 -36.41 -19.91
C GLU A 49 -16.40 -36.57 -21.06
N ALA A 50 -15.97 -36.94 -22.25
CA ALA A 50 -16.84 -37.06 -23.41
C ALA A 50 -18.11 -37.90 -23.15
N LYS A 51 -18.05 -38.87 -22.21
CA LYS A 51 -19.19 -39.69 -21.78
C LYS A 51 -20.28 -38.90 -21.03
N LYS A 52 -19.99 -37.68 -20.56
CA LYS A 52 -20.92 -36.80 -19.87
C LYS A 52 -21.72 -35.93 -20.85
N TYR A 53 -21.33 -35.90 -22.11
CA TYR A 53 -22.02 -35.14 -23.15
C TYR A 53 -23.11 -35.97 -23.80
N THR A 54 -24.24 -35.33 -24.06
CA THR A 54 -25.33 -35.86 -24.89
C THR A 54 -25.64 -34.87 -26.01
N ILE A 55 -26.47 -35.27 -26.96
CA ILE A 55 -26.91 -34.33 -28.01
C ILE A 55 -27.68 -33.14 -27.42
N GLU A 56 -28.46 -33.37 -26.34
CA GLU A 56 -29.20 -32.34 -25.64
C GLU A 56 -28.34 -31.56 -24.66
N ASN A 57 -27.27 -32.13 -24.15
CA ASN A 57 -26.36 -31.51 -23.18
C ASN A 57 -24.91 -31.67 -23.64
N ASN A 58 -24.50 -30.79 -24.53
CA ASN A 58 -23.18 -30.78 -25.17
C ASN A 58 -22.22 -29.73 -24.61
N SER A 59 -22.45 -29.27 -23.41
CA SER A 59 -21.58 -28.29 -22.73
C SER A 59 -21.22 -28.73 -21.32
N ILE A 60 -20.04 -28.39 -20.87
CA ILE A 60 -19.58 -28.54 -19.47
C ILE A 60 -19.10 -27.19 -18.98
N SER A 61 -19.49 -26.84 -17.76
CA SER A 61 -18.92 -25.69 -17.05
C SER A 61 -17.87 -26.15 -16.05
N MET A 62 -16.75 -25.44 -15.98
CA MET A 62 -15.73 -25.62 -14.94
C MET A 62 -15.42 -24.28 -14.30
N GLY A 63 -15.09 -24.29 -13.03
CA GLY A 63 -14.56 -23.12 -12.30
C GLY A 63 -13.06 -23.23 -12.16
N VAL A 64 -12.37 -22.10 -12.34
CA VAL A 64 -10.97 -21.92 -12.02
C VAL A 64 -10.90 -20.88 -10.92
N THR A 65 -10.05 -21.09 -9.93
CA THR A 65 -9.86 -20.15 -8.81
C THR A 65 -8.45 -19.61 -8.83
N GLU A 66 -8.30 -18.33 -8.60
CA GLU A 66 -7.02 -17.66 -8.53
C GLU A 66 -6.73 -17.22 -7.08
N ASP A 67 -5.47 -17.29 -6.69
CA ASP A 67 -5.01 -16.74 -5.41
C ASP A 67 -4.70 -15.26 -5.56
N ILE A 68 -5.21 -14.45 -4.62
CA ILE A 68 -4.90 -13.01 -4.57
C ILE A 68 -3.44 -12.81 -4.12
N LEU A 69 -2.71 -11.94 -4.81
CA LEU A 69 -1.36 -11.59 -4.39
C LEU A 69 -1.37 -10.84 -3.05
N LYS A 70 -0.33 -11.03 -2.24
CA LYS A 70 -0.23 -10.46 -0.89
C LYS A 70 1.15 -9.91 -0.62
N GLY A 71 1.20 -8.82 0.17
CA GLY A 71 2.45 -8.21 0.61
C GLY A 71 2.41 -7.75 2.07
N LYS A 72 3.53 -7.23 2.56
CA LYS A 72 3.65 -6.68 3.92
C LYS A 72 4.06 -5.22 3.87
N ILE A 73 3.62 -4.47 4.87
CA ILE A 73 4.09 -3.10 5.12
C ILE A 73 4.91 -3.15 6.41
N SER A 74 6.15 -2.67 6.35
CA SER A 74 7.04 -2.59 7.51
C SER A 74 7.44 -1.14 7.74
N ILE A 75 7.46 -0.76 9.01
CA ILE A 75 7.79 0.58 9.47
C ILE A 75 9.01 0.50 10.39
N ILE A 76 9.96 1.40 10.19
CA ILE A 76 11.01 1.72 11.14
C ILE A 76 10.71 3.15 11.60
N LYS A 77 10.29 3.30 12.84
CA LYS A 77 9.90 4.58 13.41
C LYS A 77 10.98 5.09 14.36
N HIS A 78 11.54 6.23 14.00
CA HIS A 78 12.49 6.96 14.83
C HIS A 78 11.93 8.34 15.18
N THR A 79 12.43 8.92 16.24
CA THR A 79 12.08 10.28 16.67
C THR A 79 13.33 11.00 17.18
N ASP A 80 13.48 12.25 16.77
CA ASP A 80 14.47 13.15 17.37
C ASP A 80 13.98 13.52 18.78
N ASP A 81 14.68 13.10 19.81
CA ASP A 81 14.38 13.41 21.22
C ASP A 81 14.90 14.79 21.66
N GLY A 82 15.60 15.48 20.75
CA GLY A 82 16.22 16.79 21.02
C GLY A 82 17.48 16.72 21.87
N SER A 83 17.92 15.53 22.30
CA SER A 83 19.06 15.36 23.21
C SER A 83 20.34 14.98 22.49
N THR A 84 20.26 14.38 21.30
CA THR A 84 21.40 13.89 20.52
C THR A 84 21.19 14.15 19.03
N LYS A 85 22.28 14.07 18.25
CA LYS A 85 22.19 14.09 16.78
C LYS A 85 21.77 12.75 16.18
N ILE A 86 21.54 11.74 16.99
CA ILE A 86 21.17 10.38 16.60
C ILE A 86 19.68 10.21 16.88
N GLU A 87 18.95 9.84 15.86
CA GLU A 87 17.54 9.52 15.96
C GLU A 87 17.32 8.29 16.84
N THR A 88 16.39 8.38 17.77
CA THR A 88 16.10 7.31 18.73
C THR A 88 14.93 6.45 18.23
N PRO A 89 15.03 5.10 18.27
CA PRO A 89 13.93 4.22 17.95
C PRO A 89 12.70 4.50 18.83
N GLU A 90 11.55 4.72 18.22
CA GLU A 90 10.31 5.03 18.95
C GLU A 90 9.55 3.75 19.31
N LYS A 91 9.97 3.10 20.39
CA LYS A 91 9.24 1.97 20.95
C LYS A 91 7.82 2.35 21.35
N GLY A 92 6.86 1.50 20.97
CA GLY A 92 5.45 1.66 21.33
C GLY A 92 4.67 2.57 20.36
N ALA A 93 5.29 3.14 19.34
CA ALA A 93 4.56 3.81 18.27
C ALA A 93 3.60 2.80 17.62
N GLU A 94 2.33 3.18 17.49
CA GLU A 94 1.27 2.30 16.98
C GLU A 94 0.70 2.86 15.69
N PHE A 95 0.46 1.97 14.72
CA PHE A 95 -0.11 2.30 13.44
C PHE A 95 -1.30 1.39 13.13
N GLN A 96 -2.36 1.98 12.62
CA GLN A 96 -3.45 1.28 11.96
C GLN A 96 -3.26 1.34 10.46
N ILE A 97 -3.30 0.18 9.82
CA ILE A 97 -3.18 0.02 8.38
C ILE A 97 -4.48 -0.59 7.88
N TYR A 98 -5.08 -0.03 6.86
CA TYR A 98 -6.37 -0.51 6.33
C TYR A 98 -6.53 -0.21 4.84
N LEU A 99 -7.30 -1.06 4.17
CA LEU A 99 -7.62 -0.88 2.75
C LEU A 99 -8.31 0.48 2.55
N LYS A 100 -7.74 1.33 1.72
CA LYS A 100 -8.20 2.72 1.53
C LYS A 100 -9.64 2.81 1.03
N SER A 101 -10.07 1.89 0.15
CA SER A 101 -11.43 1.86 -0.37
C SER A 101 -12.50 1.61 0.69
N SER A 102 -12.12 1.04 1.85
CA SER A 102 -13.03 0.85 3.00
C SER A 102 -13.34 2.16 3.73
N GLY A 103 -12.59 3.23 3.45
CA GLY A 103 -12.75 4.58 4.02
C GLY A 103 -12.29 4.73 5.46
N SER A 104 -12.23 3.65 6.24
CA SER A 104 -11.75 3.67 7.63
C SER A 104 -11.28 2.29 8.10
N PHE A 105 -10.48 2.27 9.18
CA PHE A 105 -10.00 1.04 9.80
C PHE A 105 -11.14 0.12 10.28
N VAL A 106 -12.22 0.68 10.81
CA VAL A 106 -13.32 -0.14 11.37
C VAL A 106 -14.19 -0.76 10.27
N ASN A 107 -14.23 -0.15 9.09
CA ASN A 107 -15.02 -0.62 7.95
C ASN A 107 -14.26 -1.64 7.09
N ALA A 108 -12.92 -1.68 7.18
CA ALA A 108 -12.12 -2.65 6.45
C ALA A 108 -12.33 -4.06 7.03
N ASP A 109 -12.32 -5.06 6.16
CA ASP A 109 -12.40 -6.45 6.56
C ASP A 109 -11.17 -6.85 7.39
N LYS A 110 -11.31 -7.93 8.19
CA LYS A 110 -10.22 -8.37 9.08
C LYS A 110 -8.94 -8.70 8.32
N ASP A 111 -9.06 -9.20 7.10
CA ASP A 111 -7.91 -9.55 6.27
C ASP A 111 -7.27 -8.33 5.60
N GLU A 112 -8.02 -7.25 5.46
CA GLU A 112 -7.64 -6.00 4.81
C GLU A 112 -7.19 -4.92 5.79
N ARG A 113 -6.96 -5.25 7.04
CA ARG A 113 -6.47 -4.33 8.06
C ARG A 113 -5.53 -4.99 9.05
N ASP A 114 -4.67 -4.20 9.65
CA ASP A 114 -3.79 -4.62 10.74
C ASP A 114 -3.48 -3.46 11.68
N THR A 115 -3.13 -3.79 12.93
CA THR A 115 -2.59 -2.84 13.90
C THR A 115 -1.20 -3.32 14.29
N ILE A 116 -0.19 -2.50 14.04
CA ILE A 116 1.20 -2.83 14.34
C ILE A 116 1.77 -1.88 15.38
N VAL A 117 2.62 -2.40 16.25
CA VAL A 117 3.29 -1.65 17.33
C VAL A 117 4.78 -1.82 17.22
N CYS A 118 5.51 -0.71 17.22
CA CYS A 118 6.96 -0.72 17.11
C CYS A 118 7.62 -1.32 18.36
N ASP A 119 8.57 -2.21 18.11
CA ASP A 119 9.40 -2.84 19.14
C ASP A 119 10.49 -1.90 19.68
N GLN A 120 11.46 -2.46 20.42
CA GLN A 120 12.56 -1.70 21.01
C GLN A 120 13.50 -1.07 19.97
N ASP A 121 13.52 -1.60 18.76
CA ASP A 121 14.32 -1.10 17.64
C ASP A 121 13.50 -0.14 16.74
N GLY A 122 12.29 0.22 17.18
CA GLY A 122 11.36 1.05 16.41
C GLY A 122 10.75 0.33 15.21
N PHE A 123 10.86 -0.99 15.13
CA PHE A 123 10.40 -1.78 14.00
C PHE A 123 9.02 -2.38 14.24
N ALA A 124 8.19 -2.34 13.20
CA ALA A 124 6.91 -3.05 13.15
C ALA A 124 6.63 -3.54 11.73
N SER A 125 5.85 -4.62 11.59
CA SER A 125 5.45 -5.17 10.29
C SER A 125 4.05 -5.74 10.35
N THR A 126 3.28 -5.55 9.29
CA THR A 126 1.95 -6.15 9.15
C THR A 126 2.02 -7.66 8.91
N LYS A 127 0.90 -8.33 9.10
CA LYS A 127 0.61 -9.61 8.44
C LYS A 127 0.66 -9.44 6.92
N LEU A 128 0.50 -10.52 6.16
CA LEU A 128 0.27 -10.45 4.72
C LEU A 128 -1.10 -9.79 4.47
N LEU A 129 -1.09 -8.71 3.72
CA LEU A 129 -2.27 -7.96 3.29
C LEU A 129 -2.50 -8.21 1.80
N PRO A 130 -3.74 -8.39 1.34
CA PRO A 130 -4.06 -8.61 -0.07
C PRO A 130 -3.75 -7.39 -0.95
N TYR A 131 -3.78 -7.61 -2.26
CA TYR A 131 -3.66 -6.56 -3.27
C TYR A 131 -4.57 -5.37 -2.96
N GLY A 132 -4.03 -4.16 -3.09
CA GLY A 132 -4.79 -2.92 -2.91
C GLY A 132 -3.97 -1.75 -2.38
N VAL A 133 -4.59 -0.60 -2.33
CA VAL A 133 -4.01 0.62 -1.73
C VAL A 133 -4.41 0.68 -0.26
N TYR A 134 -3.41 0.79 0.62
CA TYR A 134 -3.59 0.84 2.06
C TYR A 134 -3.22 2.20 2.61
N THR A 135 -4.06 2.75 3.49
CA THR A 135 -3.73 3.93 4.28
C THR A 135 -3.01 3.50 5.56
N VAL A 136 -1.89 4.16 5.84
CA VAL A 136 -1.11 4.00 7.09
C VAL A 136 -1.38 5.22 7.96
N HIS A 137 -2.00 4.98 9.13
CA HIS A 137 -2.40 5.99 10.10
C HIS A 137 -1.70 5.76 11.45
N GLN A 138 -0.97 6.72 11.97
CA GLN A 138 -0.35 6.63 13.28
C GLN A 138 -1.35 6.93 14.39
N THR A 139 -1.64 5.95 15.26
CA THR A 139 -2.56 6.10 16.40
C THR A 139 -1.86 6.55 17.67
N LYS A 140 -0.63 6.05 17.93
CA LYS A 140 0.18 6.41 19.10
C LYS A 140 1.61 6.79 18.70
N GLY A 141 2.17 7.70 19.45
CA GLY A 141 3.58 8.12 19.42
C GLY A 141 4.01 8.56 20.81
N TRP A 142 5.24 9.05 20.96
CA TRP A 142 5.71 9.60 22.22
C TRP A 142 4.96 10.87 22.57
N ASP A 143 4.74 11.09 23.86
CA ASP A 143 4.06 12.27 24.40
C ASP A 143 4.80 13.57 23.98
N GLY A 144 4.02 14.58 23.60
CA GLY A 144 4.54 15.87 23.17
C GLY A 144 5.13 15.89 21.75
N ARG A 145 5.00 14.81 20.99
CA ARG A 145 5.39 14.75 19.58
C ARG A 145 4.17 14.70 18.66
N GLU A 146 4.26 15.40 17.52
CA GLU A 146 3.23 15.31 16.50
C GLU A 146 3.25 13.94 15.84
N LYS A 147 2.06 13.44 15.53
CA LYS A 147 1.91 12.23 14.71
C LYS A 147 2.23 12.57 13.26
N ILE A 148 2.69 11.59 12.53
CA ILE A 148 2.90 11.76 11.08
C ILE A 148 1.57 11.94 10.34
N THR A 149 1.64 12.59 9.19
CA THR A 149 0.53 12.62 8.25
C THR A 149 0.32 11.23 7.65
N ASP A 150 -0.94 10.85 7.49
CA ASP A 150 -1.31 9.60 6.82
C ASP A 150 -0.72 9.53 5.42
N PHE A 151 -0.31 8.33 5.02
CA PHE A 151 0.19 8.07 3.68
C PHE A 151 -0.32 6.74 3.15
N ASP A 152 -0.28 6.59 1.83
CA ASP A 152 -0.79 5.40 1.16
C ASP A 152 0.34 4.51 0.65
N VAL A 153 0.08 3.19 0.66
CA VAL A 153 0.97 2.15 0.15
C VAL A 153 0.19 1.24 -0.79
N PHE A 154 0.68 1.08 -2.01
CA PHE A 154 0.08 0.15 -2.95
C PHE A 154 0.77 -1.21 -2.91
N ILE A 155 0.05 -2.22 -2.43
CA ILE A 155 0.49 -3.63 -2.45
C ILE A 155 0.10 -4.20 -3.82
N ASN A 156 1.09 -4.40 -4.69
CA ASN A 156 0.91 -4.84 -6.08
C ASN A 156 1.94 -5.89 -6.53
N THR A 157 2.70 -6.45 -5.60
CA THR A 157 3.70 -7.46 -5.90
C THR A 157 3.66 -8.54 -4.83
N ASP A 158 3.50 -9.79 -5.24
CA ASP A 158 3.41 -10.92 -4.31
C ASP A 158 4.69 -11.09 -3.48
N GLY A 159 4.51 -11.43 -2.21
CA GLY A 159 5.59 -11.68 -1.25
C GLY A 159 6.43 -10.43 -0.89
N LYS A 160 6.18 -9.27 -1.51
CA LYS A 160 6.98 -8.05 -1.28
C LYS A 160 6.71 -7.44 0.09
N THR A 161 7.80 -6.98 0.72
CA THR A 161 7.72 -6.13 1.91
C THR A 161 8.03 -4.69 1.53
N TYR A 162 7.06 -3.80 1.71
CA TYR A 162 7.19 -2.36 1.50
C TYR A 162 7.71 -1.73 2.79
N LYS A 163 8.94 -1.20 2.77
CA LYS A 163 9.64 -0.70 3.96
C LYS A 163 9.67 0.82 3.98
N PHE A 164 9.32 1.41 5.13
CA PHE A 164 9.31 2.85 5.34
C PHE A 164 10.13 3.21 6.57
N LEU A 165 11.08 4.13 6.41
CA LEU A 165 11.74 4.79 7.51
C LEU A 165 10.99 6.10 7.78
N ILE A 166 10.43 6.22 8.97
CA ILE A 166 9.60 7.35 9.37
C ILE A 166 10.28 8.06 10.54
N ASN A 167 10.48 9.34 10.39
CA ASN A 167 11.09 10.19 11.40
C ASN A 167 10.18 11.39 11.71
N ASN A 168 9.93 11.63 12.99
CA ASN A 168 9.29 12.85 13.48
C ASN A 168 10.36 13.85 13.89
N LYS A 169 11.17 14.32 12.97
CA LYS A 169 12.01 15.49 13.25
C LYS A 169 11.15 16.67 13.62
N ASN A 170 11.57 17.42 14.64
CA ASN A 170 11.15 18.81 14.75
C ASN A 170 11.46 19.48 13.42
N PHE A 171 10.45 20.03 12.79
CA PHE A 171 10.64 20.75 11.54
C PHE A 171 11.44 22.03 11.85
N GLU A 172 12.74 21.98 11.62
CA GLU A 172 13.61 23.14 11.69
C GLU A 172 13.54 23.88 10.36
N SER A 173 13.06 25.09 10.38
CA SER A 173 13.09 25.94 9.20
C SER A 173 13.86 27.23 9.47
N TYR A 174 14.57 27.69 8.46
CA TYR A 174 15.26 28.98 8.50
C TYR A 174 14.36 30.06 7.93
N LEU A 175 14.12 31.11 8.73
CA LEU A 175 13.45 32.31 8.26
C LEU A 175 14.51 33.30 7.75
N LYS A 176 14.53 33.56 6.45
CA LYS A 176 15.32 34.64 5.86
C LYS A 176 14.49 35.90 5.76
N VAL A 177 14.79 36.88 6.59
CA VAL A 177 14.15 38.21 6.53
C VAL A 177 14.94 39.13 5.59
N VAL A 178 14.25 39.73 4.64
CA VAL A 178 14.80 40.76 3.73
C VAL A 178 14.02 42.05 3.94
N LYS A 179 14.70 43.10 4.43
CA LYS A 179 14.10 44.42 4.53
C LYS A 179 13.98 45.06 3.16
N LEU A 180 12.79 45.53 2.83
CA LEU A 180 12.52 46.23 1.61
C LEU A 180 11.96 47.63 1.95
N ASP A 181 12.33 48.62 1.14
CA ASP A 181 11.71 49.93 1.15
C ASP A 181 10.26 49.81 0.65
N LYS A 182 9.32 50.38 1.39
CA LYS A 182 7.88 50.24 1.12
C LYS A 182 7.44 50.85 -0.20
N GLU A 183 8.08 51.96 -0.61
CA GLU A 183 7.68 52.71 -1.80
C GLU A 183 8.34 52.15 -3.08
N THR A 184 9.61 51.75 -2.97
CA THR A 184 10.41 51.37 -4.14
C THR A 184 10.58 49.87 -4.30
N GLY A 185 10.26 49.06 -3.27
CA GLY A 185 10.48 47.61 -3.26
C GLY A 185 11.96 47.18 -3.24
N LYS A 186 12.88 48.14 -3.14
CA LYS A 186 14.33 47.84 -3.16
C LYS A 186 14.79 47.38 -1.78
N ARG A 187 15.82 46.52 -1.77
CA ARG A 187 16.49 46.10 -0.52
C ARG A 187 17.08 47.28 0.21
N ILE A 188 16.87 47.30 1.53
CA ILE A 188 17.50 48.28 2.43
C ILE A 188 18.81 47.65 2.95
N PRO A 189 20.00 48.06 2.45
CA PRO A 189 21.28 47.42 2.76
C PRO A 189 21.91 47.98 4.04
N TYR A 190 21.10 48.30 5.04
CA TYR A 190 21.59 48.82 6.31
C TYR A 190 21.55 47.75 7.40
N GLU A 191 22.61 47.66 8.17
CA GLU A 191 22.73 46.80 9.35
C GLU A 191 21.94 47.38 10.55
N GLY A 192 21.79 46.56 11.60
CA GLY A 192 21.26 47.00 12.90
C GLY A 192 19.75 46.90 13.08
N ALA A 193 19.00 46.38 12.12
CA ALA A 193 17.58 46.04 12.36
C ALA A 193 17.48 44.77 13.21
N ALA A 194 16.87 44.88 14.38
CA ALA A 194 16.62 43.74 15.26
C ALA A 194 15.20 43.19 15.06
N PHE A 195 15.07 41.87 15.16
CA PHE A 195 13.80 41.14 15.08
C PHE A 195 13.72 40.16 16.24
N GLU A 196 12.54 39.96 16.75
CA GLU A 196 12.25 38.94 17.75
C GLU A 196 11.20 37.98 17.18
N ILE A 197 11.32 36.68 17.51
CA ILE A 197 10.37 35.66 17.12
C ILE A 197 9.59 35.23 18.34
N TYR A 198 8.27 35.14 18.22
CA TYR A 198 7.34 34.75 19.27
C TYR A 198 6.52 33.52 18.80
N ASP A 199 6.20 32.64 19.72
CA ASP A 199 5.23 31.54 19.48
C ASP A 199 3.78 32.07 19.52
N SER A 200 2.81 31.17 19.26
CA SER A 200 1.37 31.50 19.31
C SER A 200 0.87 31.94 20.70
N ASN A 201 1.61 31.62 21.76
CA ASN A 201 1.32 31.98 23.14
C ASN A 201 2.06 33.27 23.58
N ASN A 202 2.69 33.95 22.64
CA ASN A 202 3.47 35.17 22.87
C ASN A 202 4.72 34.97 23.75
N HIS A 203 5.29 33.75 23.71
CA HIS A 203 6.58 33.48 24.33
C HIS A 203 7.69 33.73 23.30
N ARG A 204 8.72 34.49 23.72
CA ARG A 204 9.89 34.73 22.88
C ARG A 204 10.70 33.43 22.70
N ILE A 205 10.98 33.08 21.43
CA ILE A 205 11.69 31.84 21.08
C ILE A 205 13.20 32.04 21.06
N THR A 206 13.68 33.25 20.78
CA THR A 206 15.12 33.60 20.76
C THR A 206 15.35 35.00 21.30
#